data_b0077a2ff8d66d4693c082ac2f75c41c
#
_entry.id   b0077a2ff8d66d4693c082ac2f75c41c
#
_cell.length_a   1.000
_cell.length_b   1.000
_cell.length_c   1.000
_cell.angle_alpha   90.00
_cell.angle_beta   90.00
_cell.angle_gamma   90.00
#
_symmetry.space_group_name_H-M   'P 1'
#
loop_
_entity.id
_entity.type
_entity.pdbx_description
1 polymer ?
#
loop_
_entity_poly.entity_id
_entity_poly.type
_entity_poly.pdbx_seq_one_letter_code
_entity_poly.pdbx_strand_id
1 'polypeptide(L)'
;MNSLEASIRNTKSKGEVNSLRQKGDVPAIIYGGTEENQKVSLSKKQIKYLIEQENFLSNIISLNVDGQSIKVLPKEVSYDTLTDDPIHIDFLRIVKGAKIIIEIPVRFINNENSPGLKRGGVLNIVRRKIELKCATENVPNELVVDLEGLEIGTSIKISSISLPENVKPTIQGRDFVVATVAAPTVFKEPEKPAEEAAVVEGEGAAEEAEGATVEAAAKEGGEKAPEAEKGKEEKKKDQKTPAEKK
;
A
#
# COMPACT_ATOMS: atom_id res chain seq x y z
N MET A 1 -21.49 14.27 9.07
CA MET A 1 -20.72 13.37 9.96
C MET A 1 -21.18 11.96 9.68
N ASN A 2 -20.27 11.09 9.31
CA ASN A 2 -20.60 9.70 8.99
C ASN A 2 -20.75 8.93 10.31
N SER A 3 -21.90 8.29 10.52
CA SER A 3 -22.16 7.45 11.68
C SER A 3 -22.14 5.98 11.26
N LEU A 4 -21.46 5.13 12.02
CA LEU A 4 -21.39 3.69 11.82
C LEU A 4 -21.91 2.97 13.06
N GLU A 5 -22.65 1.90 12.85
CA GLU A 5 -23.08 1.01 13.93
C GLU A 5 -22.01 -0.06 14.14
N ALA A 6 -21.60 -0.24 15.38
CA ALA A 6 -20.61 -1.21 15.79
C ALA A 6 -21.14 -2.05 16.96
N SER A 7 -20.87 -3.33 16.94
CA SER A 7 -21.18 -4.25 18.04
C SER A 7 -19.91 -4.69 18.77
N ILE A 8 -19.96 -4.78 20.10
CA ILE A 8 -18.84 -5.27 20.90
C ILE A 8 -18.65 -6.76 20.63
N ARG A 9 -17.40 -7.17 20.38
CA ARG A 9 -17.05 -8.57 20.19
C ARG A 9 -16.17 -9.10 21.32
N ASN A 10 -16.50 -10.28 21.82
CA ASN A 10 -15.71 -10.99 22.84
C ASN A 10 -14.93 -12.17 22.23
N THR A 11 -14.51 -12.04 20.97
CA THR A 11 -13.80 -13.10 20.28
C THR A 11 -12.40 -13.29 20.86
N LYS A 12 -12.07 -14.52 21.22
CA LYS A 12 -10.79 -14.94 21.81
C LYS A 12 -9.94 -15.75 20.84
N SER A 13 -10.59 -16.46 19.90
CA SER A 13 -9.92 -17.38 18.99
C SER A 13 -9.86 -16.87 17.55
N LYS A 14 -8.85 -17.32 16.80
CA LYS A 14 -8.69 -17.02 15.36
C LYS A 14 -9.87 -17.55 14.53
N GLY A 15 -10.42 -18.71 14.92
CA GLY A 15 -11.57 -19.32 14.24
C GLY A 15 -12.82 -18.44 14.32
N GLU A 16 -13.12 -17.88 15.50
CA GLU A 16 -14.25 -16.97 15.69
C GLU A 16 -14.12 -15.69 14.83
N VAL A 17 -12.92 -15.12 14.74
CA VAL A 17 -12.66 -13.96 13.88
C VAL A 17 -12.88 -14.28 12.41
N ASN A 18 -12.46 -15.46 11.95
CA ASN A 18 -12.70 -15.90 10.58
C ASN A 18 -14.19 -16.12 10.31
N SER A 19 -14.93 -16.68 11.28
CA SER A 19 -16.38 -16.85 11.16
C SER A 19 -17.14 -15.53 11.06
N LEU A 20 -16.67 -14.46 11.76
CA LEU A 20 -17.22 -13.12 11.61
C LEU A 20 -17.00 -12.57 10.18
N ARG A 21 -15.79 -12.72 9.64
CA ARG A 21 -15.50 -12.30 8.26
C ARG A 21 -16.36 -13.03 7.24
N GLN A 22 -16.61 -14.32 7.43
CA GLN A 22 -17.50 -15.11 6.58
C GLN A 22 -18.97 -14.65 6.65
N LYS A 23 -19.41 -14.15 7.81
CA LYS A 23 -20.74 -13.55 7.98
C LYS A 23 -20.89 -12.17 7.34
N GLY A 24 -19.79 -11.59 6.88
CA GLY A 24 -19.75 -10.26 6.27
C GLY A 24 -19.53 -9.13 7.27
N ASP A 25 -18.91 -9.43 8.42
CA ASP A 25 -18.52 -8.45 9.40
C ASP A 25 -17.00 -8.28 9.39
N VAL A 26 -16.56 -7.03 9.54
CA VAL A 26 -15.14 -6.66 9.63
C VAL A 26 -14.79 -6.44 11.10
N PRO A 27 -13.84 -7.18 11.65
CA PRO A 27 -13.34 -6.93 12.98
C PRO A 27 -12.54 -5.62 13.01
N ALA A 28 -12.74 -4.85 14.07
CA ALA A 28 -12.01 -3.61 14.31
C ALA A 28 -11.61 -3.47 15.78
N ILE A 29 -10.68 -2.55 16.03
CA ILE A 29 -10.20 -2.22 17.36
C ILE A 29 -10.28 -0.71 17.54
N ILE A 30 -10.83 -0.27 18.66
CA ILE A 30 -10.82 1.13 19.08
C ILE A 30 -9.80 1.24 20.21
N TYR A 31 -8.79 2.08 20.02
CA TYR A 31 -7.74 2.32 21.01
C TYR A 31 -7.44 3.81 21.17
N GLY A 32 -6.66 4.15 22.19
CA GLY A 32 -6.29 5.51 22.52
C GLY A 32 -7.14 6.14 23.61
N GLY A 33 -6.63 7.22 24.17
CA GLY A 33 -7.21 7.86 25.34
C GLY A 33 -6.87 7.14 26.64
N THR A 34 -7.67 7.39 27.68
CA THR A 34 -7.52 6.80 29.03
C THR A 34 -8.33 5.52 29.23
N GLU A 35 -9.26 5.22 28.31
CA GLU A 35 -10.13 4.06 28.38
C GLU A 35 -9.47 2.82 27.77
N GLU A 36 -9.93 1.64 28.18
CA GLU A 36 -9.46 0.37 27.65
C GLU A 36 -9.74 0.20 26.16
N ASN A 37 -8.90 -0.60 25.49
CA ASN A 37 -9.08 -0.93 24.09
C ASN A 37 -10.35 -1.77 23.88
N GLN A 38 -11.23 -1.32 23.00
CA GLN A 38 -12.49 -2.01 22.71
C GLN A 38 -12.38 -2.77 21.40
N LYS A 39 -12.77 -4.04 21.42
CA LYS A 39 -12.86 -4.86 20.23
C LYS A 39 -14.28 -4.79 19.68
N VAL A 40 -14.42 -4.36 18.44
CA VAL A 40 -15.73 -4.18 17.80
C VAL A 40 -15.80 -4.93 16.48
N SER A 41 -16.99 -5.16 16.00
CA SER A 41 -17.28 -5.65 14.65
C SER A 41 -18.21 -4.69 13.93
N LEU A 42 -17.99 -4.51 12.65
CA LEU A 42 -18.68 -3.56 11.79
C LEU A 42 -19.16 -4.26 10.53
N SER A 43 -20.28 -3.83 9.96
CA SER A 43 -20.76 -4.40 8.71
C SER A 43 -19.84 -4.03 7.53
N LYS A 44 -19.38 -5.05 6.80
CA LYS A 44 -18.50 -4.91 5.63
C LYS A 44 -19.09 -3.97 4.57
N LYS A 45 -20.40 -4.03 4.34
CA LYS A 45 -21.06 -3.19 3.34
C LYS A 45 -20.96 -1.70 3.66
N GLN A 46 -21.23 -1.32 4.92
CA GLN A 46 -21.16 0.07 5.37
C GLN A 46 -19.73 0.62 5.31
N ILE A 47 -18.77 -0.19 5.74
CA ILE A 47 -17.36 0.18 5.73
C ILE A 47 -16.83 0.33 4.32
N LYS A 48 -17.13 -0.60 3.41
CA LYS A 48 -16.66 -0.55 2.02
C LYS A 48 -17.10 0.75 1.35
N TYR A 49 -18.35 1.14 1.52
CA TYR A 49 -18.87 2.40 1.01
C TYR A 49 -18.12 3.64 1.54
N LEU A 50 -17.71 3.63 2.82
CA LEU A 50 -16.98 4.74 3.41
C LEU A 50 -15.50 4.76 3.01
N ILE A 51 -14.88 3.59 2.84
CA ILE A 51 -13.48 3.46 2.40
C ILE A 51 -13.31 3.93 0.96
N GLU A 52 -14.32 3.75 0.11
CA GLU A 52 -14.32 4.24 -1.28
C GLU A 52 -14.26 5.77 -1.36
N GLN A 53 -14.57 6.48 -0.27
CA GLN A 53 -14.35 7.92 -0.20
C GLN A 53 -12.86 8.21 0.03
N GLU A 54 -12.26 9.01 -0.84
CA GLU A 54 -10.82 9.33 -0.81
C GLU A 54 -10.32 9.87 0.53
N ASN A 55 -11.20 10.52 1.30
CA ASN A 55 -10.89 11.18 2.57
C ASN A 55 -11.21 10.33 3.80
N PHE A 56 -11.42 9.00 3.65
CA PHE A 56 -11.83 8.15 4.77
C PHE A 56 -10.85 8.21 5.96
N LEU A 57 -9.54 8.18 5.72
CA LEU A 57 -8.50 8.19 6.76
C LEU A 57 -8.36 9.54 7.47
N SER A 58 -8.82 10.63 6.86
CA SER A 58 -8.77 11.98 7.44
C SER A 58 -10.09 12.41 8.07
N ASN A 59 -11.18 11.68 7.85
CA ASN A 59 -12.50 12.02 8.37
C ASN A 59 -12.75 11.46 9.77
N ILE A 60 -13.28 12.32 10.65
CA ILE A 60 -13.75 11.91 11.97
C ILE A 60 -15.10 11.21 11.83
N ILE A 61 -15.19 10.00 12.35
CA ILE A 61 -16.37 9.14 12.29
C ILE A 61 -16.97 8.99 13.68
N SER A 62 -18.29 8.99 13.78
CA SER A 62 -19.01 8.67 15.00
C SER A 62 -19.38 7.18 14.99
N LEU A 63 -18.76 6.37 15.85
CA LEU A 63 -19.12 4.97 16.04
C LEU A 63 -20.16 4.86 17.14
N ASN A 64 -21.30 4.25 16.84
CA ASN A 64 -22.31 3.87 17.82
C ASN A 64 -22.01 2.44 18.29
N VAL A 65 -21.43 2.33 19.47
CA VAL A 65 -21.10 1.04 20.09
C VAL A 65 -22.12 0.80 21.20
N ASP A 66 -23.01 -0.17 21.01
CA ASP A 66 -24.03 -0.56 21.98
C ASP A 66 -24.82 0.63 22.58
N GLY A 67 -25.13 1.63 21.73
CA GLY A 67 -25.88 2.83 22.14
C GLY A 67 -25.02 4.00 22.65
N GLN A 68 -23.71 3.84 22.70
CA GLN A 68 -22.77 4.93 22.99
C GLN A 68 -22.12 5.44 21.71
N SER A 69 -22.16 6.74 21.50
CA SER A 69 -21.50 7.38 20.36
C SER A 69 -20.09 7.82 20.73
N ILE A 70 -19.09 7.19 20.08
CA ILE A 70 -17.67 7.46 20.28
C ILE A 70 -17.11 8.10 19.01
N LYS A 71 -16.44 9.25 19.16
CA LYS A 71 -15.73 9.89 18.03
C LYS A 71 -14.39 9.22 17.84
N VAL A 72 -14.15 8.71 16.64
CA VAL A 72 -12.93 7.99 16.27
C VAL A 72 -12.39 8.47 14.94
N LEU A 73 -11.10 8.25 14.74
CA LEU A 73 -10.42 8.47 13.48
C LEU A 73 -9.90 7.11 12.98
N PRO A 74 -10.19 6.72 11.74
CA PRO A 74 -9.55 5.55 11.14
C PRO A 74 -8.06 5.79 11.01
N LYS A 75 -7.24 4.87 11.52
CA LYS A 75 -5.78 4.98 11.45
C LYS A 75 -5.20 4.10 10.35
N GLU A 76 -5.68 2.86 10.29
CA GLU A 76 -5.20 1.88 9.33
C GLU A 76 -6.33 0.95 8.91
N VAL A 77 -6.31 0.56 7.64
CA VAL A 77 -7.21 -0.43 7.06
C VAL A 77 -6.35 -1.52 6.44
N SER A 78 -6.53 -2.75 6.90
CA SER A 78 -5.90 -3.93 6.31
C SER A 78 -6.84 -4.54 5.27
N TYR A 79 -6.34 -4.80 4.08
CA TYR A 79 -7.09 -5.37 2.96
C TYR A 79 -6.67 -6.80 2.66
N ASP A 80 -7.57 -7.56 2.08
CA ASP A 80 -7.26 -8.85 1.47
C ASP A 80 -6.53 -8.61 0.14
N THR A 81 -5.44 -9.33 -0.08
CA THR A 81 -4.59 -9.17 -1.26
C THR A 81 -5.22 -9.65 -2.57
N LEU A 82 -6.28 -10.46 -2.50
CA LEU A 82 -6.95 -11.02 -3.67
C LEU A 82 -8.27 -10.33 -4.00
N THR A 83 -9.02 -9.96 -2.97
CA THR A 83 -10.38 -9.43 -3.12
C THR A 83 -10.48 -7.93 -2.89
N ASP A 84 -9.40 -7.29 -2.40
CA ASP A 84 -9.36 -5.88 -1.96
C ASP A 84 -10.44 -5.55 -0.90
N ASP A 85 -10.94 -6.58 -0.23
CA ASP A 85 -11.94 -6.41 0.81
C ASP A 85 -11.27 -6.04 2.15
N PRO A 86 -11.86 -5.15 2.95
CA PRO A 86 -11.33 -4.81 4.26
C PRO A 86 -11.40 -6.01 5.21
N ILE A 87 -10.25 -6.40 5.79
CA ILE A 87 -10.10 -7.50 6.74
C ILE A 87 -10.09 -7.01 8.18
N HIS A 88 -9.49 -5.85 8.43
CA HIS A 88 -9.35 -5.26 9.75
C HIS A 88 -9.28 -3.73 9.65
N ILE A 89 -9.80 -3.05 10.69
CA ILE A 89 -9.72 -1.59 10.78
C ILE A 89 -9.30 -1.19 12.17
N ASP A 90 -8.36 -0.27 12.21
CA ASP A 90 -7.86 0.34 13.42
C ASP A 90 -8.43 1.74 13.59
N PHE A 91 -9.11 1.97 14.71
CA PHE A 91 -9.67 3.26 15.07
C PHE A 91 -8.95 3.88 16.25
N LEU A 92 -8.52 5.11 16.09
CA LEU A 92 -7.97 5.92 17.15
C LEU A 92 -9.07 6.75 17.79
N ARG A 93 -9.27 6.61 19.11
CA ARG A 93 -10.22 7.43 19.88
C ARG A 93 -9.73 8.86 19.94
N ILE A 94 -10.64 9.80 19.66
CA ILE A 94 -10.33 11.21 19.66
C ILE A 94 -10.40 11.76 21.09
N VAL A 95 -9.26 12.24 21.59
CA VAL A 95 -9.15 12.96 22.86
C VAL A 95 -8.87 14.42 22.56
N LYS A 96 -9.61 15.34 23.18
CA LYS A 96 -9.40 16.77 23.00
C LYS A 96 -7.97 17.18 23.39
N GLY A 97 -7.33 17.99 22.56
CA GLY A 97 -5.97 18.48 22.78
C GLY A 97 -4.84 17.48 22.47
N ALA A 98 -5.14 16.27 22.05
CA ALA A 98 -4.13 15.30 21.62
C ALA A 98 -3.55 15.69 20.23
N LYS A 99 -2.25 15.44 20.06
CA LYS A 99 -1.60 15.57 18.75
C LYS A 99 -1.62 14.20 18.08
N ILE A 100 -2.16 14.15 16.89
CA ILE A 100 -2.31 12.92 16.10
C ILE A 100 -1.53 13.03 14.80
N ILE A 101 -1.06 11.89 14.29
CA ILE A 101 -0.42 11.78 13.00
C ILE A 101 -1.41 11.14 12.05
N ILE A 102 -1.76 11.84 10.97
CA ILE A 102 -2.77 11.43 10.01
C ILE A 102 -2.20 11.53 8.60
N GLU A 103 -2.61 10.62 7.74
CA GLU A 103 -2.37 10.67 6.30
C GLU A 103 -3.49 11.45 5.62
N ILE A 104 -3.14 12.55 4.99
CA ILE A 104 -4.09 13.43 4.32
C ILE A 104 -3.86 13.37 2.82
N PRO A 105 -4.93 13.13 2.01
CA PRO A 105 -4.81 13.10 0.57
C PRO A 105 -4.52 14.49 0.00
N VAL A 106 -3.73 14.51 -1.07
CA VAL A 106 -3.39 15.73 -1.82
C VAL A 106 -4.27 15.80 -3.05
N ARG A 107 -4.98 16.91 -3.19
CA ARG A 107 -5.80 17.22 -4.36
C ARG A 107 -5.13 18.30 -5.20
N PHE A 108 -4.95 18.01 -6.47
CA PHE A 108 -4.38 18.95 -7.43
C PHE A 108 -5.50 19.70 -8.16
N ILE A 109 -5.42 21.02 -8.18
CA ILE A 109 -6.38 21.88 -8.86
C ILE A 109 -5.68 22.68 -9.97
N ASN A 110 -6.49 23.28 -10.88
CA ASN A 110 -6.01 24.13 -11.96
C ASN A 110 -5.06 23.45 -12.96
N ASN A 111 -5.25 22.14 -13.21
CA ASN A 111 -4.48 21.39 -14.19
C ASN A 111 -4.48 22.06 -15.57
N GLU A 112 -5.64 22.60 -15.97
CA GLU A 112 -5.83 23.23 -17.27
C GLU A 112 -5.09 24.57 -17.39
N ASN A 113 -4.77 25.24 -16.29
CA ASN A 113 -4.13 26.56 -16.29
C ASN A 113 -2.60 26.47 -16.21
N SER A 114 -2.05 25.27 -16.03
CA SER A 114 -0.60 25.06 -16.00
C SER A 114 0.02 25.14 -17.40
N PRO A 115 0.94 26.09 -17.66
CA PRO A 115 1.63 26.18 -18.95
C PRO A 115 2.50 24.95 -19.25
N GLY A 116 3.03 24.31 -18.22
CA GLY A 116 3.80 23.08 -18.34
C GLY A 116 2.96 21.91 -18.88
N LEU A 117 1.74 21.72 -18.37
CA LEU A 117 0.83 20.68 -18.84
C LEU A 117 0.29 20.99 -20.24
N LYS A 118 -0.01 22.25 -20.55
CA LYS A 118 -0.42 22.70 -21.90
C LYS A 118 0.63 22.43 -22.97
N ARG A 119 1.92 22.49 -22.62
CA ARG A 119 3.04 22.18 -23.54
C ARG A 119 3.32 20.67 -23.66
N GLY A 120 2.44 19.83 -23.13
CA GLY A 120 2.59 18.38 -23.21
C GLY A 120 3.38 17.78 -22.03
N GLY A 121 3.63 18.52 -20.97
CA GLY A 121 4.21 17.98 -19.72
C GLY A 121 3.25 16.99 -19.05
N VAL A 122 3.80 16.09 -18.27
CA VAL A 122 3.06 15.10 -17.49
C VAL A 122 3.23 15.39 -16.00
N LEU A 123 2.11 15.44 -15.27
CA LEU A 123 2.14 15.55 -13.82
C LEU A 123 2.54 14.21 -13.21
N ASN A 124 3.74 14.13 -12.68
CA ASN A 124 4.23 12.98 -11.93
C ASN A 124 3.97 13.20 -10.43
N ILE A 125 3.01 12.46 -9.88
CA ILE A 125 2.64 12.53 -8.47
C ILE A 125 3.55 11.57 -7.69
N VAL A 126 4.46 12.13 -6.91
CA VAL A 126 5.38 11.37 -6.06
C VAL A 126 4.68 10.89 -4.79
N ARG A 127 3.83 11.76 -4.21
CA ARG A 127 3.08 11.46 -3.00
C ARG A 127 1.63 11.87 -3.15
N ARG A 128 0.73 10.89 -3.06
CA ARG A 128 -0.72 11.12 -3.08
C ARG A 128 -1.27 11.44 -1.69
N LYS A 129 -0.57 11.00 -0.64
CA LYS A 129 -0.91 11.22 0.76
C LYS A 129 0.31 11.78 1.48
N ILE A 130 0.07 12.67 2.42
CA ILE A 130 1.11 13.29 3.24
C ILE A 130 0.78 13.06 4.70
N GLU A 131 1.75 12.57 5.47
CA GLU A 131 1.63 12.43 6.90
C GLU A 131 1.82 13.78 7.58
N LEU A 132 0.78 14.23 8.27
CA LEU A 132 0.78 15.47 9.02
C LEU A 132 0.50 15.22 10.49
N LYS A 133 1.21 15.96 11.34
CA LYS A 133 0.95 16.03 12.76
C LYS A 133 0.07 17.25 13.05
N CYS A 134 -1.16 16.98 13.46
CA CYS A 134 -2.16 18.03 13.74
C CYS A 134 -2.79 17.85 15.12
N ALA A 135 -3.41 18.90 15.62
CA ALA A 135 -4.29 18.80 16.78
C ALA A 135 -5.62 18.19 16.35
N THR A 136 -6.26 17.44 17.24
CA THR A 136 -7.52 16.73 16.99
C THR A 136 -8.67 17.65 16.52
N GLU A 137 -8.60 18.95 16.84
CA GLU A 137 -9.61 19.92 16.52
C GLU A 137 -9.50 20.48 15.10
N ASN A 138 -8.27 20.47 14.54
CA ASN A 138 -7.95 21.07 13.24
C ASN A 138 -7.40 20.03 12.28
N VAL A 139 -8.17 19.01 12.00
CA VAL A 139 -7.83 17.98 11.00
C VAL A 139 -8.31 18.45 9.63
N PRO A 140 -7.40 18.73 8.68
CA PRO A 140 -7.82 19.05 7.31
C PRO A 140 -8.26 17.77 6.59
N ASN A 141 -9.34 17.85 5.83
CA ASN A 141 -9.84 16.72 5.06
C ASN A 141 -8.99 16.43 3.83
N GLU A 142 -8.45 17.47 3.21
CA GLU A 142 -7.64 17.40 2.00
C GLU A 142 -6.60 18.53 1.98
N LEU A 143 -5.50 18.32 1.29
CA LEU A 143 -4.52 19.35 0.98
C LEU A 143 -4.67 19.76 -0.48
N VAL A 144 -4.98 21.01 -0.70
CA VAL A 144 -5.14 21.57 -2.04
C VAL A 144 -3.81 22.12 -2.53
N VAL A 145 -3.39 21.64 -3.71
CA VAL A 145 -2.18 22.09 -4.39
C VAL A 145 -2.55 22.73 -5.72
N ASP A 146 -2.20 23.99 -5.88
CA ASP A 146 -2.45 24.74 -7.10
C ASP A 146 -1.30 24.50 -8.10
N LEU A 147 -1.69 24.16 -9.34
CA LEU A 147 -0.77 23.92 -10.45
C LEU A 147 -0.67 25.11 -11.42
N GLU A 148 -1.32 26.23 -11.09
CA GLU A 148 -1.30 27.43 -11.93
C GLU A 148 0.12 27.98 -12.10
N GLY A 149 0.50 28.32 -13.31
CA GLY A 149 1.79 28.94 -13.62
C GLY A 149 3.01 28.01 -13.57
N LEU A 150 2.83 26.70 -13.35
CA LEU A 150 3.94 25.76 -13.28
C LEU A 150 4.45 25.37 -14.67
N GLU A 151 5.77 25.45 -14.85
CA GLU A 151 6.46 25.04 -16.08
C GLU A 151 6.97 23.59 -16.01
N ILE A 152 7.36 23.07 -17.18
CA ILE A 152 8.00 21.74 -17.28
C ILE A 152 9.33 21.77 -16.50
N GLY A 153 9.56 20.75 -15.67
CA GLY A 153 10.74 20.64 -14.81
C GLY A 153 10.54 21.21 -13.41
N THR A 154 9.39 21.83 -13.13
CA THR A 154 9.11 22.37 -11.78
C THR A 154 8.72 21.25 -10.82
N SER A 155 9.30 21.26 -9.62
CA SER A 155 8.98 20.34 -8.54
C SER A 155 8.24 21.08 -7.43
N ILE A 156 7.06 20.56 -7.08
CA ILE A 156 6.25 21.07 -5.98
C ILE A 156 6.72 20.42 -4.70
N LYS A 157 7.21 21.21 -3.76
CA LYS A 157 7.67 20.78 -2.46
C LYS A 157 6.61 21.07 -1.39
N ILE A 158 6.75 20.41 -0.23
CA ILE A 158 5.83 20.64 0.89
C ILE A 158 5.81 22.10 1.36
N SER A 159 6.94 22.82 1.27
CA SER A 159 7.04 24.24 1.63
C SER A 159 6.20 25.16 0.76
N SER A 160 5.87 24.73 -0.47
CA SER A 160 5.05 25.50 -1.41
C SER A 160 3.56 25.33 -1.17
N ILE A 161 3.16 24.39 -0.29
CA ILE A 161 1.76 24.08 -0.03
C ILE A 161 1.28 24.85 1.19
N SER A 162 0.13 25.50 1.08
CA SER A 162 -0.50 26.20 2.19
C SER A 162 -1.02 25.19 3.21
N LEU A 163 -0.32 25.05 4.33
CA LEU A 163 -0.75 24.21 5.44
C LEU A 163 -1.64 25.03 6.40
N PRO A 164 -2.71 24.43 6.96
CA PRO A 164 -3.51 25.06 8.00
C PRO A 164 -2.69 25.35 9.27
N GLU A 165 -3.19 26.24 10.11
CA GLU A 165 -2.56 26.59 11.38
C GLU A 165 -2.43 25.35 12.28
N ASN A 166 -1.31 25.22 12.99
CA ASN A 166 -1.00 24.12 13.90
C ASN A 166 -0.81 22.73 13.25
N VAL A 167 -0.69 22.67 11.92
CA VAL A 167 -0.38 21.44 11.18
C VAL A 167 1.09 21.46 10.76
N LYS A 168 1.81 20.38 11.07
CA LYS A 168 3.22 20.23 10.73
C LYS A 168 3.45 18.89 10.03
N PRO A 169 4.30 18.82 9.00
CA PRO A 169 4.66 17.55 8.41
C PRO A 169 5.42 16.70 9.44
N THR A 170 5.20 15.39 9.39
CA THR A 170 5.91 14.43 10.26
C THR A 170 7.40 14.42 9.94
N ILE A 171 7.74 14.53 8.67
CA ILE A 171 9.13 14.62 8.21
C ILE A 171 9.57 16.06 8.34
N GLN A 172 10.29 16.37 9.42
CA GLN A 172 10.91 17.66 9.64
C GLN A 172 12.38 17.60 9.20
N GLY A 173 12.86 18.68 8.59
CA GLY A 173 14.28 18.81 8.17
C GLY A 173 14.56 18.42 6.73
N ARG A 174 13.60 17.95 5.97
CA ARG A 174 13.72 17.74 4.51
C ARG A 174 12.51 18.30 3.80
N ASP A 175 12.78 19.10 2.79
CA ASP A 175 11.77 19.59 1.86
C ASP A 175 11.50 18.49 0.83
N PHE A 176 10.54 17.62 1.11
CA PHE A 176 10.22 16.53 0.20
C PHE A 176 9.31 17.00 -0.94
N VAL A 177 9.50 16.38 -2.09
CA VAL A 177 8.72 16.66 -3.29
C VAL A 177 7.39 15.91 -3.20
N VAL A 178 6.30 16.58 -3.53
CA VAL A 178 4.94 16.05 -3.58
C VAL A 178 4.56 15.68 -5.01
N ALA A 179 4.83 16.57 -5.97
CA ALA A 179 4.61 16.32 -7.38
C ALA A 179 5.64 17.05 -8.23
N THR A 180 5.82 16.60 -9.47
CA THR A 180 6.73 17.19 -10.44
C THR A 180 6.05 17.26 -11.80
N VAL A 181 6.24 18.35 -12.53
CA VAL A 181 5.81 18.44 -13.93
C VAL A 181 6.99 17.99 -14.79
N ALA A 182 6.94 16.77 -15.31
CA ALA A 182 7.99 16.19 -16.14
C ALA A 182 7.75 16.44 -17.64
N ALA A 183 8.83 16.52 -18.43
CA ALA A 183 8.73 16.49 -19.86
C ALA A 183 8.23 15.11 -20.35
N PRO A 184 7.46 15.04 -21.43
CA PRO A 184 7.07 13.76 -22.01
C PRO A 184 8.32 13.03 -22.51
N THR A 185 8.42 11.75 -22.20
CA THR A 185 9.49 10.90 -22.73
C THR A 185 9.17 10.57 -24.17
N VAL A 186 9.87 11.21 -25.10
CA VAL A 186 9.82 10.83 -26.51
C VAL A 186 10.68 9.58 -26.66
N PHE A 187 10.05 8.43 -26.79
CA PHE A 187 10.76 7.24 -27.25
C PHE A 187 11.17 7.47 -28.71
N LYS A 188 12.42 7.81 -28.94
CA LYS A 188 13.01 7.62 -30.26
C LYS A 188 13.22 6.11 -30.38
N GLU A 189 12.37 5.46 -31.16
CA GLU A 189 12.67 4.14 -31.68
C GLU A 189 14.05 4.22 -32.32
N PRO A 190 15.01 3.37 -31.97
CA PRO A 190 16.28 3.34 -32.68
C PRO A 190 15.96 2.95 -34.12
N GLU A 191 16.08 3.93 -35.03
CA GLU A 191 16.11 3.66 -36.48
C GLU A 191 17.16 2.57 -36.68
N LYS A 192 16.73 1.38 -37.12
CA LYS A 192 17.63 0.35 -37.63
C LYS A 192 18.48 1.02 -38.70
N PRO A 193 19.82 0.92 -38.62
CA PRO A 193 20.65 1.35 -39.71
C PRO A 193 20.20 0.57 -40.96
N ALA A 194 19.74 1.29 -41.98
CA ALA A 194 19.56 0.74 -43.27
C ALA A 194 20.93 0.22 -43.76
N GLU A 195 21.06 -1.06 -43.85
CA GLU A 195 22.17 -1.72 -44.53
C GLU A 195 22.08 -1.28 -45.99
N GLU A 196 22.98 -0.39 -46.38
CA GLU A 196 23.26 -0.08 -47.78
C GLU A 196 23.72 -1.37 -48.44
N ALA A 197 22.91 -1.88 -49.33
CA ALA A 197 23.25 -2.88 -50.30
C ALA A 197 24.28 -2.28 -51.29
N ALA A 198 25.54 -2.53 -51.05
CA ALA A 198 26.55 -2.35 -52.05
C ALA A 198 26.69 -3.68 -52.84
N VAL A 199 26.13 -3.62 -54.04
CA VAL A 199 26.35 -4.59 -55.10
C VAL A 199 27.81 -4.51 -55.52
N VAL A 200 28.53 -5.60 -55.42
CA VAL A 200 29.73 -5.83 -56.20
C VAL A 200 29.62 -7.23 -56.80
N GLU A 201 29.40 -7.22 -58.12
CA GLU A 201 29.56 -8.30 -59.06
C GLU A 201 31.02 -8.82 -59.04
N GLY A 202 31.21 -10.14 -59.05
CA GLY A 202 32.54 -10.74 -59.18
C GLY A 202 32.44 -12.25 -59.19
N GLU A 203 32.21 -12.78 -60.33
CA GLU A 203 32.46 -14.04 -60.99
C GLU A 203 33.51 -14.97 -60.36
N GLY A 204 33.21 -16.29 -60.29
CA GLY A 204 34.29 -17.30 -60.27
C GLY A 204 33.97 -18.60 -59.55
N ALA A 205 33.39 -19.53 -60.30
CA ALA A 205 33.71 -20.97 -60.40
C ALA A 205 33.92 -21.86 -59.19
N ALA A 206 33.04 -22.83 -59.14
CA ALA A 206 33.30 -24.28 -59.15
C ALA A 206 33.79 -25.02 -57.92
N GLU A 207 33.09 -26.05 -57.73
CA GLU A 207 33.40 -27.45 -57.39
C GLU A 207 33.14 -27.90 -55.95
N GLU A 208 32.09 -28.71 -55.87
CA GLU A 208 32.04 -30.12 -55.46
C GLU A 208 32.62 -30.44 -54.05
N ALA A 209 31.93 -31.04 -53.18
CA ALA A 209 31.43 -32.39 -53.14
C ALA A 209 30.92 -32.68 -51.71
N GLU A 210 29.83 -33.36 -51.67
CA GLU A 210 29.51 -34.54 -50.83
C GLU A 210 29.91 -34.49 -49.36
N GLY A 211 28.98 -34.71 -48.51
CA GLY A 211 28.37 -35.93 -48.17
C GLY A 211 27.73 -35.90 -46.80
N ALA A 212 26.52 -36.32 -46.88
CA ALA A 212 25.91 -37.35 -46.06
C ALA A 212 25.72 -37.12 -44.56
N THR A 213 24.43 -36.92 -44.18
CA THR A 213 23.61 -37.92 -43.50
C THR A 213 24.17 -38.43 -42.18
N VAL A 214 23.46 -38.50 -41.13
CA VAL A 214 22.32 -39.28 -40.70
C VAL A 214 22.02 -38.89 -39.25
N GLU A 215 20.82 -38.49 -38.90
CA GLU A 215 19.80 -39.30 -38.27
C GLU A 215 20.04 -39.73 -36.82
N ALA A 216 19.18 -39.21 -35.98
CA ALA A 216 18.21 -39.99 -35.21
C ALA A 216 18.60 -40.53 -33.82
N ALA A 217 17.63 -40.31 -33.01
CA ALA A 217 17.09 -41.21 -31.98
C ALA A 217 17.71 -41.18 -30.57
N ALA A 218 17.00 -40.62 -29.67
CA ALA A 218 16.01 -41.29 -28.83
C ALA A 218 16.57 -42.17 -27.70
N LYS A 219 15.90 -41.99 -26.60
CA LYS A 219 15.66 -42.92 -25.45
C LYS A 219 16.59 -42.77 -24.26
N GLU A 220 15.97 -42.41 -23.18
CA GLU A 220 15.25 -43.21 -22.17
C GLU A 220 16.14 -43.80 -21.08
N GLY A 221 15.65 -43.68 -19.88
CA GLY A 221 15.93 -44.52 -18.75
C GLY A 221 16.81 -43.86 -17.69
N GLY A 222 16.37 -43.63 -16.52
CA GLY A 222 15.65 -44.44 -15.59
C GLY A 222 16.27 -44.19 -14.25
N GLU A 223 15.44 -43.82 -13.31
CA GLU A 223 15.28 -44.53 -12.04
C GLU A 223 16.53 -44.83 -11.18
N LYS A 224 16.53 -44.26 -10.01
CA LYS A 224 16.55 -44.94 -8.71
C LYS A 224 16.92 -44.02 -7.56
N ALA A 225 16.01 -43.91 -6.65
CA ALA A 225 16.33 -43.77 -5.23
C ALA A 225 16.95 -45.13 -4.75
N PRO A 226 17.66 -45.20 -3.64
CA PRO A 226 17.09 -45.54 -2.35
C PRO A 226 17.76 -44.77 -1.18
N GLU A 227 17.01 -44.41 -0.20
CA GLU A 227 16.66 -45.13 1.04
C GLU A 227 17.81 -45.39 2.02
N ALA A 228 17.52 -44.89 3.21
CA ALA A 228 17.69 -45.46 4.57
C ALA A 228 19.09 -45.41 5.19
N GLU A 229 19.17 -44.99 6.39
CA GLU A 229 19.16 -45.66 7.69
C GLU A 229 19.55 -44.67 8.79
N LYS A 230 18.74 -44.44 9.79
CA LYS A 230 18.65 -45.11 11.08
C LYS A 230 19.83 -44.90 12.03
N GLY A 231 19.50 -44.53 13.19
CA GLY A 231 20.17 -44.76 14.45
C GLY A 231 19.95 -43.60 15.40
N LYS A 232 18.96 -43.59 16.25
CA LYS A 232 18.88 -44.25 17.57
C LYS A 232 19.99 -43.75 18.48
N GLU A 233 19.58 -43.28 19.53
CA GLU A 233 19.31 -43.71 20.92
C GLU A 233 20.06 -42.73 21.84
N GLU A 234 19.68 -42.35 22.94
CA GLU A 234 18.84 -42.72 24.06
C GLU A 234 19.22 -41.84 25.26
N LYS A 235 18.19 -41.52 26.05
CA LYS A 235 18.15 -41.55 27.54
C LYS A 235 19.13 -40.69 28.35
N LYS A 236 18.64 -39.94 29.26
CA LYS A 236 18.17 -40.23 30.64
C LYS A 236 18.06 -38.91 31.39
N LYS A 237 16.92 -38.62 32.00
CA LYS A 237 16.64 -38.83 33.42
C LYS A 237 17.59 -38.06 34.36
N ASP A 238 17.23 -37.31 35.30
CA ASP A 238 16.26 -37.46 36.37
C ASP A 238 16.28 -36.21 37.27
N GLN A 239 15.10 -35.85 37.77
CA GLN A 239 14.82 -35.53 39.18
C GLN A 239 15.53 -34.30 39.83
N LYS A 240 14.82 -33.30 40.32
CA LYS A 240 14.23 -33.40 41.67
C LYS A 240 13.75 -32.02 42.12
N THR A 241 12.52 -31.87 42.34
CA THR A 241 11.98 -31.01 43.40
C THR A 241 12.36 -31.64 44.77
N PRO A 242 12.23 -31.02 45.93
CA PRO A 242 11.33 -29.92 46.30
C PRO A 242 11.85 -28.98 47.43
N ALA A 243 10.97 -28.02 47.77
CA ALA A 243 10.65 -27.50 49.11
C ALA A 243 11.68 -26.57 49.80
N GLU A 244 11.27 -25.50 50.28
CA GLU A 244 10.50 -25.05 51.43
C GLU A 244 11.25 -23.94 52.17
N LYS A 245 10.47 -22.95 52.62
CA LYS A 245 10.63 -22.09 53.81
C LYS A 245 11.68 -20.96 53.82
N LYS A 246 11.27 -19.77 53.80
CA LYS A 246 10.83 -18.95 54.92
C LYS A 246 10.18 -17.68 54.42
#